data_17f845cd69a60ed9610367bc01ea1d7c
#
_entry.id   17f845cd69a60ed9610367bc01ea1d7c
#
_cell.length_a   1.000
_cell.length_b   1.000
_cell.length_c   1.000
_cell.angle_alpha   90.00
_cell.angle_beta   90.00
_cell.angle_gamma   90.00
#
_symmetry.space_group_name_H-M   'P 1'
#
loop_
_entity.id
_entity.type
_entity.pdbx_description
1 polymer ?
#
loop_
_entity_poly.entity_id
_entity_poly.type
_entity_poly.pdbx_seq_one_letter_code
_entity_poly.pdbx_strand_id
1 'polypeptide(L)'
;TQGMIGYWLLQAMQNALPGRQVASMVNQTLVLAGDPALEHPTKFVGEVYTRDEAQALAATRGWTVRPDGEHYRRVVGSPAPQRVIETRLVRTLLQAGAVVICAGGGGVPVIRNTHGKLQGIEAVIDKDLTAAVLAEDLEADALLILTDVNGVYTHYGTPHAKQIPRATPTTLRALNPPAGSMGPKVEAVCRFVELTGDMAAIGRLHDATRIIQGTAGTIITPGGSYGQPNDLQPPQPAAGGPERA
;
A
#
# COMPACT_ATOMS: atom_id res chain seq x y z
N THR A 1 -5.13 -10.70 11.45
CA THR A 1 -3.90 -10.66 10.64
C THR A 1 -3.10 -9.39 10.87
N GLN A 2 -3.72 -8.18 10.82
CA GLN A 2 -3.02 -6.89 10.95
C GLN A 2 -2.20 -6.78 12.25
N GLY A 3 -2.79 -7.08 13.41
CA GLY A 3 -2.10 -7.03 14.70
C GLY A 3 -0.97 -8.06 14.82
N MET A 4 -1.16 -9.26 14.27
CA MET A 4 -0.14 -10.31 14.28
C MET A 4 1.10 -9.91 13.46
N ILE A 5 0.89 -9.45 12.23
CA ILE A 5 1.99 -8.96 11.38
C ILE A 5 2.64 -7.72 11.99
N GLY A 6 1.83 -6.81 12.54
CA GLY A 6 2.31 -5.62 13.24
C GLY A 6 3.22 -5.95 14.40
N TYR A 7 2.89 -6.96 15.21
CA TYR A 7 3.75 -7.43 16.30
C TYR A 7 5.10 -7.97 15.80
N TRP A 8 5.09 -8.82 14.78
CA TRP A 8 6.35 -9.38 14.25
C TRP A 8 7.27 -8.29 13.70
N LEU A 9 6.71 -7.34 12.94
CA LEU A 9 7.48 -6.20 12.43
C LEU A 9 7.98 -5.29 13.56
N LEU A 10 7.13 -5.00 14.54
CA LEU A 10 7.48 -4.18 15.71
C LEU A 10 8.70 -4.76 16.43
N GLN A 11 8.67 -6.06 16.77
CA GLN A 11 9.75 -6.73 17.46
C GLN A 11 11.04 -6.73 16.63
N ALA A 12 10.95 -7.05 15.34
CA ALA A 12 12.10 -7.06 14.44
C ALA A 12 12.73 -5.67 14.31
N MET A 13 11.89 -4.62 14.15
CA MET A 13 12.37 -3.25 14.02
C MET A 13 12.97 -2.70 15.32
N GLN A 14 12.39 -3.00 16.47
CA GLN A 14 12.97 -2.61 17.77
C GLN A 14 14.36 -3.23 17.98
N ASN A 15 14.54 -4.50 17.57
CA ASN A 15 15.85 -5.15 17.64
C ASN A 15 16.86 -4.58 16.63
N ALA A 16 16.41 -4.17 15.45
CA ALA A 16 17.27 -3.61 14.40
C ALA A 16 17.59 -2.13 14.58
N LEU A 17 16.76 -1.38 15.30
CA LEU A 17 16.85 0.07 15.47
C LEU A 17 16.90 0.45 16.95
N PRO A 18 17.97 0.08 17.69
CA PRO A 18 18.12 0.41 19.10
C PRO A 18 18.09 1.93 19.27
N GLY A 19 17.28 2.41 20.23
CA GLY A 19 17.11 3.85 20.49
C GLY A 19 16.06 4.56 19.64
N ARG A 20 15.44 3.88 18.67
CA ARG A 20 14.28 4.43 17.96
C ARG A 20 12.96 3.97 18.59
N GLN A 21 12.03 4.90 18.74
CA GLN A 21 10.65 4.56 19.09
C GLN A 21 9.97 3.89 17.89
N VAL A 22 9.38 2.72 18.09
CA VAL A 22 8.60 2.02 17.06
C VAL A 22 7.22 1.74 17.62
N ALA A 23 6.17 2.07 16.88
CA ALA A 23 4.79 1.80 17.24
C ALA A 23 4.12 0.90 16.19
N SER A 24 3.28 -0.03 16.62
CA SER A 24 2.40 -0.79 15.73
C SER A 24 0.95 -0.50 16.07
N MET A 25 0.13 -0.23 15.05
CA MET A 25 -1.26 0.16 15.19
C MET A 25 -2.18 -0.73 14.37
N VAL A 26 -3.35 -1.05 14.93
CA VAL A 26 -4.48 -1.56 14.17
C VAL A 26 -5.28 -0.38 13.66
N ASN A 27 -5.45 -0.29 12.36
CA ASN A 27 -6.09 0.85 11.70
C ASN A 27 -7.39 0.44 11.00
N GLN A 28 -8.29 1.40 10.92
CA GLN A 28 -9.53 1.33 10.18
C GLN A 28 -9.39 2.19 8.91
N THR A 29 -9.85 1.65 7.78
CA THR A 29 -9.86 2.38 6.51
C THR A 29 -11.30 2.61 6.08
N LEU A 30 -11.67 3.88 5.99
CA LEU A 30 -13.00 4.31 5.55
C LEU A 30 -13.14 4.08 4.05
N VAL A 31 -14.27 3.49 3.66
CA VAL A 31 -14.70 3.33 2.27
C VAL A 31 -16.13 3.85 2.09
N LEU A 32 -16.54 4.08 0.85
CA LEU A 32 -17.92 4.47 0.53
C LEU A 32 -18.86 3.26 0.68
N ALA A 33 -19.97 3.45 1.38
CA ALA A 33 -20.98 2.39 1.54
C ALA A 33 -21.62 1.96 0.20
N GLY A 34 -21.66 2.86 -0.79
CA GLY A 34 -22.18 2.60 -2.14
C GLY A 34 -21.10 2.31 -3.18
N ASP A 35 -19.88 1.90 -2.76
CA ASP A 35 -18.84 1.55 -3.74
C ASP A 35 -19.27 0.32 -4.56
N PRO A 36 -19.31 0.41 -5.90
CA PRO A 36 -19.73 -0.70 -6.77
C PRO A 36 -18.93 -1.99 -6.57
N ALA A 37 -17.70 -1.90 -6.10
CA ALA A 37 -16.86 -3.07 -5.81
C ALA A 37 -17.41 -3.94 -4.66
N LEU A 38 -18.30 -3.40 -3.83
CA LEU A 38 -18.98 -4.19 -2.78
C LEU A 38 -20.04 -5.11 -3.36
N GLU A 39 -20.72 -4.69 -4.44
CA GLU A 39 -21.74 -5.48 -5.15
C GLU A 39 -21.09 -6.48 -6.14
N HIS A 40 -19.87 -6.20 -6.59
CA HIS A 40 -19.15 -7.01 -7.57
C HIS A 40 -17.84 -7.57 -6.99
N PRO A 41 -17.90 -8.58 -6.10
CA PRO A 41 -16.72 -9.17 -5.46
C PRO A 41 -15.72 -9.74 -6.47
N THR A 42 -14.45 -9.32 -6.36
CA THR A 42 -13.36 -9.78 -7.26
C THR A 42 -12.07 -10.11 -6.51
N LYS A 43 -11.93 -9.67 -5.26
CA LYS A 43 -10.68 -9.86 -4.50
C LYS A 43 -10.65 -11.25 -3.87
N PHE A 44 -9.72 -12.08 -4.32
CA PHE A 44 -9.51 -13.40 -3.77
C PHE A 44 -9.04 -13.35 -2.32
N VAL A 45 -9.66 -14.19 -1.47
CA VAL A 45 -9.33 -14.32 -0.04
C VAL A 45 -9.39 -15.79 0.39
N GLY A 46 -8.67 -16.09 1.48
CA GLY A 46 -8.69 -17.43 2.10
C GLY A 46 -7.96 -18.50 1.27
N GLU A 47 -8.34 -19.73 1.52
CA GLU A 47 -7.74 -20.93 0.94
C GLU A 47 -8.28 -21.21 -0.46
N VAL A 48 -7.60 -22.10 -1.18
CA VAL A 48 -8.03 -22.66 -2.46
C VAL A 48 -8.85 -23.91 -2.21
N TYR A 49 -9.90 -24.12 -3.02
CA TYR A 49 -10.84 -25.21 -2.91
C TYR A 49 -11.01 -25.93 -4.25
N THR A 50 -11.42 -27.19 -4.22
CA THR A 50 -11.99 -27.84 -5.38
C THR A 50 -13.33 -27.19 -5.76
N ARG A 51 -13.83 -27.45 -6.96
CA ARG A 51 -15.13 -26.91 -7.41
C ARG A 51 -16.28 -27.29 -6.47
N ASP A 52 -16.33 -28.58 -6.07
CA ASP A 52 -17.43 -29.10 -5.26
C ASP A 52 -17.39 -28.52 -3.83
N GLU A 53 -16.22 -28.42 -3.22
CA GLU A 53 -16.03 -27.78 -1.91
C GLU A 53 -16.43 -26.30 -1.96
N ALA A 54 -16.00 -25.57 -2.99
CA ALA A 54 -16.34 -24.16 -3.15
C ALA A 54 -17.84 -23.93 -3.30
N GLN A 55 -18.53 -24.79 -4.08
CA GLN A 55 -19.98 -24.74 -4.24
C GLN A 55 -20.71 -25.05 -2.92
N ALA A 56 -20.27 -26.07 -2.19
CA ALA A 56 -20.82 -26.39 -0.88
C ALA A 56 -20.65 -25.23 0.12
N LEU A 57 -19.48 -24.59 0.15
CA LEU A 57 -19.21 -23.42 1.00
C LEU A 57 -20.02 -22.20 0.56
N ALA A 58 -20.21 -21.99 -0.74
CA ALA A 58 -21.07 -20.93 -1.25
C ALA A 58 -22.51 -21.12 -0.78
N ALA A 59 -23.05 -22.34 -0.90
CA ALA A 59 -24.42 -22.66 -0.49
C ALA A 59 -24.63 -22.54 1.04
N THR A 60 -23.67 -23.01 1.85
CA THR A 60 -23.82 -23.06 3.31
C THR A 60 -23.45 -21.76 4.02
N ARG A 61 -22.51 -20.97 3.47
CA ARG A 61 -21.99 -19.74 4.07
C ARG A 61 -22.37 -18.46 3.34
N GLY A 62 -23.08 -18.56 2.21
CA GLY A 62 -23.44 -17.41 1.38
C GLY A 62 -22.22 -16.74 0.70
N TRP A 63 -21.12 -17.49 0.51
CA TRP A 63 -19.93 -16.92 -0.10
C TRP A 63 -20.06 -16.76 -1.60
N THR A 64 -19.51 -15.70 -2.13
CA THR A 64 -19.22 -15.60 -3.56
C THR A 64 -17.88 -16.29 -3.83
N VAL A 65 -17.85 -17.23 -4.76
CA VAL A 65 -16.65 -17.96 -5.17
C VAL A 65 -16.38 -17.79 -6.66
N ARG A 66 -15.11 -17.75 -7.05
CA ARG A 66 -14.68 -17.64 -8.45
C ARG A 66 -13.53 -18.61 -8.76
N PRO A 67 -13.36 -19.00 -10.04
CA PRO A 67 -12.20 -19.76 -10.49
C PRO A 67 -10.90 -18.97 -10.23
N ASP A 68 -9.86 -19.68 -9.75
CA ASP A 68 -8.50 -19.19 -9.56
C ASP A 68 -7.52 -20.25 -10.09
N GLY A 69 -7.19 -20.16 -11.38
CA GLY A 69 -6.51 -21.21 -12.13
C GLY A 69 -7.37 -22.49 -12.23
N GLU A 70 -6.81 -23.61 -11.80
CA GLU A 70 -7.50 -24.91 -11.77
C GLU A 70 -8.39 -25.08 -10.52
N HIS A 71 -8.36 -24.15 -9.60
CA HIS A 71 -9.06 -24.17 -8.33
C HIS A 71 -10.12 -23.07 -8.24
N TYR A 72 -10.77 -23.01 -7.09
CA TYR A 72 -11.74 -21.98 -6.74
C TYR A 72 -11.36 -21.32 -5.43
N ARG A 73 -11.67 -20.04 -5.32
CA ARG A 73 -11.47 -19.26 -4.07
C ARG A 73 -12.68 -18.38 -3.80
N ARG A 74 -12.83 -18.06 -2.53
CA ARG A 74 -13.75 -17.01 -2.12
C ARG A 74 -13.29 -15.68 -2.65
N VAL A 75 -14.24 -14.85 -3.10
CA VAL A 75 -14.01 -13.45 -3.42
C VAL A 75 -14.86 -12.54 -2.55
N VAL A 76 -14.31 -11.38 -2.24
CA VAL A 76 -14.97 -10.30 -1.51
C VAL A 76 -14.85 -8.99 -2.27
N GLY A 77 -15.64 -7.98 -1.88
CA GLY A 77 -15.51 -6.62 -2.41
C GLY A 77 -14.14 -6.02 -2.11
N SER A 78 -13.64 -5.20 -3.02
CA SER A 78 -12.40 -4.45 -2.82
C SER A 78 -12.62 -2.97 -3.12
N PRO A 79 -13.35 -2.25 -2.23
CA PRO A 79 -13.69 -0.85 -2.43
C PRO A 79 -12.46 0.05 -2.34
N ALA A 80 -12.54 1.22 -2.97
CA ALA A 80 -11.47 2.21 -2.94
C ALA A 80 -11.34 2.84 -1.55
N PRO A 81 -10.13 2.91 -0.97
CA PRO A 81 -9.89 3.59 0.30
C PRO A 81 -10.13 5.09 0.15
N GLN A 82 -10.86 5.66 1.13
CA GLN A 82 -11.08 7.10 1.21
C GLN A 82 -10.12 7.76 2.19
N ARG A 83 -9.92 7.15 3.34
CA ARG A 83 -9.07 7.67 4.41
C ARG A 83 -8.77 6.59 5.45
N VAL A 84 -7.57 6.63 6.03
CA VAL A 84 -7.25 5.91 7.27
C VAL A 84 -7.75 6.73 8.46
N ILE A 85 -8.59 6.15 9.32
CA ILE A 85 -9.26 6.89 10.40
C ILE A 85 -8.23 7.46 11.39
N GLU A 86 -7.19 6.71 11.70
CA GLU A 86 -6.18 7.04 12.70
C GLU A 86 -5.03 7.92 12.17
N THR A 87 -5.12 8.49 10.95
CA THR A 87 -4.05 9.30 10.33
C THR A 87 -3.52 10.40 11.25
N ARG A 88 -4.40 11.08 12.01
CA ARG A 88 -3.97 12.13 12.95
C ARG A 88 -3.05 11.59 14.05
N LEU A 89 -3.32 10.40 14.57
CA LEU A 89 -2.47 9.77 15.57
C LEU A 89 -1.15 9.31 14.96
N VAL A 90 -1.18 8.75 13.74
CA VAL A 90 0.04 8.40 12.99
C VAL A 90 0.92 9.65 12.82
N ARG A 91 0.36 10.78 12.39
CA ARG A 91 1.08 12.06 12.26
C ARG A 91 1.73 12.48 13.58
N THR A 92 1.00 12.40 14.69
CA THR A 92 1.54 12.74 16.02
C THR A 92 2.74 11.88 16.39
N LEU A 93 2.68 10.57 16.15
CA LEU A 93 3.79 9.65 16.41
C LEU A 93 5.00 9.95 15.52
N LEU A 94 4.78 10.24 14.24
CA LEU A 94 5.85 10.62 13.31
C LEU A 94 6.53 11.93 13.75
N GLN A 95 5.76 12.94 14.16
CA GLN A 95 6.29 14.21 14.69
C GLN A 95 7.10 14.02 15.98
N ALA A 96 6.79 12.99 16.77
CA ALA A 96 7.58 12.58 17.93
C ALA A 96 8.83 11.76 17.55
N GLY A 97 9.12 11.56 16.27
CA GLY A 97 10.28 10.82 15.76
C GLY A 97 10.11 9.29 15.77
N ALA A 98 8.90 8.79 15.99
CA ALA A 98 8.62 7.36 15.97
C ALA A 98 8.56 6.80 14.54
N VAL A 99 8.94 5.54 14.39
CA VAL A 99 8.62 4.72 13.21
C VAL A 99 7.26 4.07 13.44
N VAL A 100 6.32 4.21 12.50
CA VAL A 100 4.95 3.72 12.67
C VAL A 100 4.64 2.61 11.68
N ILE A 101 4.26 1.44 12.20
CA ILE A 101 3.76 0.29 11.45
C ILE A 101 2.24 0.37 11.50
N CYS A 102 1.60 0.62 10.38
CA CYS A 102 0.16 0.80 10.31
C CYS A 102 -0.44 0.31 8.98
N ALA A 103 -1.76 0.32 8.89
CA ALA A 103 -2.56 -0.10 7.74
C ALA A 103 -2.43 -1.58 7.33
N GLY A 104 -1.35 -2.29 7.63
CA GLY A 104 -1.17 -3.72 7.35
C GLY A 104 -1.55 -4.11 5.91
N GLY A 105 -2.50 -5.00 5.75
CA GLY A 105 -3.02 -5.44 4.44
C GLY A 105 -4.07 -4.51 3.80
N GLY A 106 -4.15 -3.23 4.22
CA GLY A 106 -5.11 -2.24 3.71
C GLY A 106 -6.00 -1.63 4.82
N GLY A 107 -5.81 -2.05 6.07
CA GLY A 107 -6.65 -1.64 7.21
C GLY A 107 -7.93 -2.45 7.35
N VAL A 108 -8.65 -2.25 8.45
CA VAL A 108 -9.99 -2.84 8.67
C VAL A 108 -11.01 -1.99 7.91
N PRO A 109 -11.73 -2.57 6.92
CA PRO A 109 -12.69 -1.81 6.13
C PRO A 109 -13.90 -1.38 6.98
N VAL A 110 -14.20 -0.10 6.97
CA VAL A 110 -15.36 0.48 7.67
C VAL A 110 -16.11 1.45 6.77
N ILE A 111 -17.42 1.54 7.00
CA ILE A 111 -18.28 2.57 6.42
C ILE A 111 -18.82 3.47 7.54
N ARG A 112 -19.37 4.62 7.17
CA ARG A 112 -20.28 5.37 8.06
C ARG A 112 -21.70 4.93 7.77
N ASN A 113 -22.38 4.42 8.79
CA ASN A 113 -23.80 4.07 8.68
C ASN A 113 -24.67 5.33 8.66
N THR A 114 -25.98 5.15 8.52
CA THR A 114 -26.99 6.24 8.48
C THR A 114 -27.00 7.13 9.72
N HIS A 115 -26.45 6.67 10.85
CA HIS A 115 -26.30 7.44 12.09
C HIS A 115 -24.90 8.07 12.24
N GLY A 116 -24.07 8.04 11.18
CA GLY A 116 -22.70 8.56 11.20
C GLY A 116 -21.67 7.72 11.98
N LYS A 117 -22.07 6.56 12.53
CA LYS A 117 -21.20 5.67 13.29
C LYS A 117 -20.36 4.79 12.34
N LEU A 118 -19.13 4.51 12.74
CA LEU A 118 -18.29 3.53 12.04
C LEU A 118 -18.85 2.12 12.23
N GLN A 119 -18.89 1.38 11.14
CA GLN A 119 -19.36 0.00 11.08
C GLN A 119 -18.42 -0.79 10.19
N GLY A 120 -17.89 -1.92 10.71
CA GLY A 120 -17.09 -2.87 9.93
C GLY A 120 -17.91 -3.53 8.83
N ILE A 121 -17.31 -3.79 7.69
CA ILE A 121 -17.92 -4.48 6.56
C ILE A 121 -17.05 -5.62 6.08
N GLU A 122 -17.66 -6.57 5.36
CA GLU A 122 -16.95 -7.68 4.75
C GLU A 122 -16.34 -7.25 3.39
N ALA A 123 -15.08 -6.85 3.42
CA ALA A 123 -14.33 -6.41 2.26
C ALA A 123 -12.82 -6.57 2.51
N VAL A 124 -12.00 -6.45 1.48
CA VAL A 124 -10.54 -6.33 1.59
C VAL A 124 -10.09 -5.15 0.77
N ILE A 125 -9.57 -4.14 1.43
CA ILE A 125 -9.03 -2.96 0.77
C ILE A 125 -7.65 -3.27 0.21
N ASP A 126 -7.33 -2.74 -0.95
CA ASP A 126 -5.99 -2.90 -1.52
C ASP A 126 -4.97 -2.10 -0.69
N LYS A 127 -3.91 -2.79 -0.24
CA LYS A 127 -2.89 -2.20 0.64
C LYS A 127 -2.06 -1.12 -0.04
N ASP A 128 -1.83 -1.24 -1.35
CA ASP A 128 -1.03 -0.29 -2.10
C ASP A 128 -1.80 1.03 -2.27
N LEU A 129 -3.12 0.94 -2.53
CA LEU A 129 -4.00 2.10 -2.55
C LEU A 129 -4.16 2.75 -1.17
N THR A 130 -4.26 1.95 -0.11
CA THR A 130 -4.30 2.50 1.26
C THR A 130 -2.99 3.21 1.62
N ALA A 131 -1.85 2.68 1.18
CA ALA A 131 -0.55 3.33 1.39
C ALA A 131 -0.49 4.69 0.68
N ALA A 132 -1.02 4.80 -0.55
CA ALA A 132 -1.09 6.07 -1.26
C ALA A 132 -1.95 7.10 -0.52
N VAL A 133 -3.17 6.72 -0.12
CA VAL A 133 -4.07 7.61 0.65
C VAL A 133 -3.43 8.05 1.97
N LEU A 134 -2.76 7.14 2.67
CA LEU A 134 -2.08 7.47 3.92
C LEU A 134 -0.88 8.40 3.69
N ALA A 135 -0.10 8.17 2.63
CA ALA A 135 1.04 9.00 2.27
C ALA A 135 0.59 10.43 1.88
N GLU A 136 -0.51 10.55 1.11
CA GLU A 136 -1.15 11.83 0.78
C GLU A 136 -1.57 12.58 2.05
N ASP A 137 -2.36 11.91 2.91
CA ASP A 137 -2.86 12.49 4.16
C ASP A 137 -1.73 12.91 5.14
N LEU A 138 -0.59 12.23 5.09
CA LEU A 138 0.58 12.51 5.93
C LEU A 138 1.53 13.54 5.33
N GLU A 139 1.32 13.93 4.07
CA GLU A 139 2.23 14.80 3.31
C GLU A 139 3.64 14.18 3.26
N ALA A 140 3.71 12.90 2.87
CA ALA A 140 4.96 12.16 2.82
C ALA A 140 5.83 12.63 1.63
N ASP A 141 7.14 12.75 1.85
CA ASP A 141 8.12 13.17 0.83
C ASP A 141 8.29 12.14 -0.30
N ALA A 142 7.89 10.88 -0.08
CA ALA A 142 7.98 9.82 -1.07
C ALA A 142 7.07 8.63 -0.73
N LEU A 143 6.62 7.89 -1.77
CA LEU A 143 5.92 6.61 -1.63
C LEU A 143 6.70 5.49 -2.30
N LEU A 144 7.16 4.50 -1.53
CA LEU A 144 7.81 3.31 -2.05
C LEU A 144 6.90 2.10 -1.94
N ILE A 145 6.54 1.51 -3.09
CA ILE A 145 5.82 0.23 -3.15
C ILE A 145 6.84 -0.88 -3.40
N LEU A 146 7.15 -1.63 -2.35
CA LEU A 146 8.15 -2.69 -2.39
C LEU A 146 7.51 -4.05 -2.69
N THR A 147 8.10 -4.80 -3.60
CA THR A 147 7.57 -6.05 -4.14
C THR A 147 8.71 -7.05 -4.43
N ASP A 148 8.42 -8.13 -5.14
CA ASP A 148 9.35 -9.21 -5.50
C ASP A 148 10.03 -9.02 -6.88
N VAL A 149 9.59 -8.02 -7.66
CA VAL A 149 10.18 -7.69 -8.96
C VAL A 149 11.00 -6.39 -8.89
N ASN A 150 11.98 -6.26 -9.81
CA ASN A 150 12.89 -5.10 -9.80
C ASN A 150 12.21 -3.75 -10.11
N GLY A 151 11.00 -3.76 -10.64
CA GLY A 151 10.26 -2.56 -11.06
C GLY A 151 9.17 -2.91 -12.06
N VAL A 152 8.72 -1.91 -12.80
CA VAL A 152 7.75 -2.07 -13.89
C VAL A 152 8.48 -2.41 -15.19
N TYR A 153 7.87 -3.29 -15.99
CA TYR A 153 8.45 -3.76 -17.26
C TYR A 153 7.47 -3.53 -18.40
N THR A 154 8.01 -3.21 -19.58
CA THR A 154 7.30 -3.47 -20.84
C THR A 154 7.41 -4.94 -21.19
N HIS A 155 6.42 -5.50 -21.85
CA HIS A 155 6.40 -6.91 -22.32
C HIS A 155 6.77 -7.94 -21.24
N TYR A 156 6.32 -7.71 -20.00
CA TYR A 156 6.62 -8.59 -18.86
C TYR A 156 6.23 -10.05 -19.17
N GLY A 157 7.07 -11.00 -18.76
CA GLY A 157 6.88 -12.42 -19.00
C GLY A 157 7.27 -12.90 -20.40
N THR A 158 7.85 -12.04 -21.24
CA THR A 158 8.36 -12.40 -22.57
C THR A 158 9.88 -12.21 -22.67
N PRO A 159 10.54 -12.80 -23.70
CA PRO A 159 11.96 -12.54 -23.97
C PRO A 159 12.30 -11.07 -24.27
N HIS A 160 11.30 -10.25 -24.57
CA HIS A 160 11.44 -8.82 -24.87
C HIS A 160 11.18 -7.92 -23.65
N ALA A 161 11.05 -8.50 -22.45
CA ALA A 161 10.82 -7.75 -21.23
C ALA A 161 11.95 -6.75 -20.96
N LYS A 162 11.59 -5.46 -20.80
CA LYS A 162 12.54 -4.40 -20.47
C LYS A 162 12.03 -3.63 -19.25
N GLN A 163 12.88 -3.49 -18.24
CA GLN A 163 12.58 -2.66 -17.09
C GLN A 163 12.50 -1.19 -17.49
N ILE A 164 11.56 -0.47 -16.90
CA ILE A 164 11.39 0.97 -17.04
C ILE A 164 12.05 1.62 -15.83
N PRO A 165 13.19 2.29 -15.95
CA PRO A 165 13.87 2.90 -14.80
C PRO A 165 13.16 4.16 -14.31
N ARG A 166 12.55 4.95 -15.21
CA ARG A 166 11.83 6.19 -14.91
C ARG A 166 10.57 6.31 -15.75
N ALA A 167 9.50 6.83 -15.16
CA ALA A 167 8.22 7.00 -15.82
C ALA A 167 7.43 8.19 -15.25
N THR A 168 6.44 8.64 -16.02
CA THR A 168 5.38 9.52 -15.52
C THR A 168 4.11 8.69 -15.24
N PRO A 169 3.15 9.19 -14.47
CA PRO A 169 1.86 8.54 -14.29
C PRO A 169 1.18 8.18 -15.62
N THR A 170 1.18 9.12 -16.58
CA THR A 170 0.60 8.90 -17.92
C THR A 170 1.27 7.73 -18.64
N THR A 171 2.61 7.67 -18.62
CA THR A 171 3.35 6.58 -19.28
C THR A 171 3.04 5.23 -18.65
N LEU A 172 2.97 5.15 -17.31
CA LEU A 172 2.68 3.89 -16.62
C LEU A 172 1.26 3.39 -16.87
N ARG A 173 0.25 4.27 -16.83
CA ARG A 173 -1.13 3.87 -17.12
C ARG A 173 -1.31 3.40 -18.56
N ALA A 174 -0.57 3.99 -19.51
CA ALA A 174 -0.61 3.57 -20.92
C ALA A 174 -0.12 2.12 -21.14
N LEU A 175 0.66 1.55 -20.20
CA LEU A 175 1.07 0.14 -20.25
C LEU A 175 -0.06 -0.84 -19.94
N ASN A 176 -1.18 -0.35 -19.39
CA ASN A 176 -2.33 -1.16 -18.97
C ASN A 176 -1.94 -2.41 -18.16
N PRO A 177 -1.27 -2.25 -17.01
CA PRO A 177 -0.73 -3.38 -16.24
C PRO A 177 -1.86 -4.27 -15.70
N PRO A 178 -1.60 -5.58 -15.50
CA PRO A 178 -2.61 -6.53 -15.04
C PRO A 178 -3.26 -6.11 -13.71
N ALA A 179 -4.59 -6.09 -13.66
CA ALA A 179 -5.38 -5.63 -12.52
C ALA A 179 -5.14 -6.43 -11.22
N GLY A 180 -4.72 -7.69 -11.31
CA GLY A 180 -4.55 -8.57 -10.14
C GLY A 180 -3.19 -8.45 -9.42
N SER A 181 -2.21 -7.79 -10.01
CA SER A 181 -0.84 -7.75 -9.45
C SER A 181 -0.19 -6.37 -9.53
N MET A 182 0.26 -5.95 -10.70
CA MET A 182 0.96 -4.67 -10.90
C MET A 182 0.00 -3.48 -11.01
N GLY A 183 -1.23 -3.69 -11.47
CA GLY A 183 -2.23 -2.63 -11.66
C GLY A 183 -2.46 -1.77 -10.41
N PRO A 184 -2.82 -2.35 -9.25
CA PRO A 184 -3.01 -1.59 -8.02
C PRO A 184 -1.76 -0.82 -7.57
N LYS A 185 -0.55 -1.37 -7.77
CA LYS A 185 0.71 -0.71 -7.44
C LYS A 185 0.95 0.52 -8.32
N VAL A 186 0.74 0.34 -9.62
CA VAL A 186 0.84 1.45 -10.59
C VAL A 186 -0.18 2.53 -10.28
N GLU A 187 -1.43 2.16 -9.99
CA GLU A 187 -2.46 3.15 -9.65
C GLU A 187 -2.10 3.91 -8.35
N ALA A 188 -1.62 3.21 -7.32
CA ALA A 188 -1.20 3.82 -6.06
C ALA A 188 -0.10 4.87 -6.26
N VAL A 189 0.97 4.52 -6.97
CA VAL A 189 2.08 5.46 -7.21
C VAL A 189 1.68 6.60 -8.14
N CYS A 190 0.87 6.34 -9.17
CA CYS A 190 0.38 7.38 -10.07
C CYS A 190 -0.49 8.40 -9.32
N ARG A 191 -1.43 7.92 -8.50
CA ARG A 191 -2.29 8.76 -7.68
C ARG A 191 -1.47 9.64 -6.74
N PHE A 192 -0.51 9.07 -6.00
CA PHE A 192 0.34 9.80 -5.09
C PHE A 192 1.10 10.92 -5.82
N VAL A 193 1.79 10.60 -6.92
CA VAL A 193 2.56 11.58 -7.70
C VAL A 193 1.69 12.70 -8.27
N GLU A 194 0.49 12.38 -8.76
CA GLU A 194 -0.44 13.38 -9.33
C GLU A 194 -0.99 14.35 -8.30
N LEU A 195 -1.24 13.88 -7.07
CA LEU A 195 -1.83 14.68 -6.01
C LEU A 195 -0.81 15.49 -5.21
N THR A 196 0.40 14.94 -5.00
CA THR A 196 1.42 15.58 -4.17
C THR A 196 2.48 16.32 -4.99
N GLY A 197 2.77 15.84 -6.18
CA GLY A 197 3.92 16.28 -6.95
C GLY A 197 5.24 15.61 -6.54
N ASP A 198 5.21 14.80 -5.48
CA ASP A 198 6.38 14.14 -4.94
C ASP A 198 6.67 12.81 -5.65
N MET A 199 7.86 12.25 -5.38
CA MET A 199 8.30 11.04 -6.06
C MET A 199 7.62 9.80 -5.48
N ALA A 200 7.29 8.84 -6.36
CA ALA A 200 7.00 7.48 -5.93
C ALA A 200 7.90 6.47 -6.64
N ALA A 201 7.95 5.23 -6.13
CA ALA A 201 8.73 4.18 -6.76
C ALA A 201 8.12 2.80 -6.55
N ILE A 202 8.37 1.90 -7.52
CA ILE A 202 8.08 0.46 -7.43
C ILE A 202 9.38 -0.30 -7.61
N GLY A 203 9.69 -1.23 -6.69
CA GLY A 203 10.89 -2.05 -6.82
C GLY A 203 11.03 -3.10 -5.73
N ARG A 204 12.17 -3.79 -5.71
CA ARG A 204 12.43 -4.86 -4.76
C ARG A 204 12.65 -4.35 -3.34
N LEU A 205 12.17 -5.12 -2.37
CA LEU A 205 12.39 -4.84 -0.94
C LEU A 205 13.90 -4.68 -0.60
N HIS A 206 14.74 -5.54 -1.11
CA HIS A 206 16.19 -5.49 -0.86
C HIS A 206 16.89 -4.27 -1.48
N ASP A 207 16.26 -3.62 -2.44
CA ASP A 207 16.79 -2.45 -3.13
C ASP A 207 16.26 -1.12 -2.56
N ALA A 208 15.51 -1.12 -1.46
CA ALA A 208 14.85 0.07 -0.93
C ALA A 208 15.78 1.29 -0.82
N THR A 209 16.99 1.12 -0.27
CA THR A 209 17.98 2.20 -0.19
C THR A 209 18.41 2.70 -1.57
N ARG A 210 18.66 1.79 -2.52
CA ARG A 210 19.04 2.16 -3.89
C ARG A 210 17.90 2.83 -4.66
N ILE A 211 16.66 2.47 -4.34
CA ILE A 211 15.46 3.09 -4.90
C ILE A 211 15.37 4.56 -4.46
N ILE A 212 15.56 4.84 -3.17
CA ILE A 212 15.60 6.21 -2.63
C ILE A 212 16.73 7.02 -3.29
N GLN A 213 17.87 6.39 -3.55
CA GLN A 213 19.00 6.99 -4.26
C GLN A 213 18.77 7.15 -5.79
N GLY A 214 17.65 6.67 -6.32
CA GLY A 214 17.31 6.74 -7.75
C GLY A 214 18.11 5.81 -8.65
N THR A 215 18.78 4.78 -8.09
CA THR A 215 19.66 3.83 -8.79
C THR A 215 19.07 2.44 -8.99
N ALA A 216 17.86 2.19 -8.50
CA ALA A 216 17.11 0.94 -8.67
C ALA A 216 15.60 1.23 -8.77
N GLY A 217 14.82 0.20 -9.08
CA GLY A 217 13.37 0.32 -9.19
C GLY A 217 12.90 1.00 -10.48
N THR A 218 11.62 1.32 -10.49
CA THR A 218 10.98 2.28 -11.41
C THR A 218 10.62 3.51 -10.60
N ILE A 219 11.21 4.65 -10.93
CA ILE A 219 10.96 5.93 -10.27
C ILE A 219 9.88 6.68 -11.05
N ILE A 220 8.88 7.16 -10.35
CA ILE A 220 7.74 7.88 -10.93
C ILE A 220 7.76 9.33 -10.45
N THR A 221 7.62 10.26 -11.39
CA THR A 221 7.63 11.72 -11.15
C THR A 221 6.58 12.40 -12.04
N PRO A 222 6.13 13.63 -11.72
CA PRO A 222 5.06 14.31 -12.47
C PRO A 222 5.38 14.61 -13.95
N GLY A 223 6.64 14.48 -14.36
CA GLY A 223 7.10 14.86 -15.71
C GLY A 223 7.95 16.14 -15.66
N GLY A 224 9.19 16.00 -16.00
CA GLY A 224 10.25 17.00 -15.90
C GLY A 224 11.48 16.38 -15.24
N SER A 225 12.66 16.85 -15.55
CA SER A 225 13.90 16.40 -14.91
C SER A 225 13.82 16.68 -13.41
N TYR A 226 13.68 15.63 -12.62
CA TYR A 226 13.90 15.72 -11.19
C TYR A 226 15.33 16.21 -10.95
N GLY A 227 15.50 17.16 -10.02
CA GLY A 227 16.81 17.56 -9.51
C GLY A 227 17.64 16.34 -9.12
N GLN A 228 18.95 16.47 -9.10
CA GLN A 228 19.89 15.40 -8.78
C GLN A 228 19.52 14.75 -7.41
N PRO A 229 19.87 13.48 -7.14
CA PRO A 229 19.57 12.77 -5.88
C PRO A 229 20.03 13.46 -4.58
N ASN A 230 20.75 14.57 -4.68
CA ASN A 230 21.25 15.36 -3.55
C ASN A 230 20.18 16.19 -2.81
N ASP A 231 18.96 16.31 -3.35
CA ASP A 231 17.91 17.13 -2.71
C ASP A 231 17.16 16.37 -1.60
N LEU A 232 17.40 15.05 -1.48
CA LEU A 232 16.91 14.23 -0.37
C LEU A 232 17.98 14.09 0.72
N GLN A 233 18.44 15.19 1.30
CA GLN A 233 19.23 15.12 2.53
C GLN A 233 18.31 14.67 3.66
N PRO A 234 18.72 13.65 4.46
CA PRO A 234 17.98 13.33 5.67
C PRO A 234 17.92 14.57 6.55
N PRO A 235 16.80 14.82 7.25
CA PRO A 235 16.69 15.95 8.15
C PRO A 235 17.87 15.90 9.13
N GLN A 236 18.63 16.99 9.22
CA GLN A 236 19.72 17.11 10.18
C GLN A 236 19.12 16.95 11.59
N PRO A 237 19.75 16.17 12.47
CA PRO A 237 19.31 16.11 13.86
C PRO A 237 19.29 17.53 14.41
N ALA A 238 18.18 17.92 15.00
CA ALA A 238 18.03 19.23 15.65
C ALA A 238 19.25 19.47 16.54
N ALA A 239 19.94 20.58 16.31
CA ALA A 239 21.08 21.00 17.12
C ALA A 239 20.67 20.98 18.59
N GLY A 240 21.40 20.22 19.40
CA GLY A 240 21.14 20.05 20.82
C GLY A 240 20.94 21.41 21.50
N GLY A 241 19.76 21.58 22.10
CA GLY A 241 19.52 22.69 23.01
C GLY A 241 20.48 22.58 24.22
N PRO A 242 20.82 23.71 24.89
CA PRO A 242 21.81 23.70 25.92
C PRO A 242 21.37 22.83 27.12
N GLU A 243 22.29 21.97 27.57
CA GLU A 243 22.19 21.26 28.85
C GLU A 243 21.86 22.26 29.94
N ARG A 244 20.74 22.08 30.58
CA ARG A 244 20.47 22.78 31.85
C ARG A 244 21.15 21.99 32.99
N ALA A 245 22.06 22.64 33.59
CA ALA A 245 22.71 22.25 34.85
C ALA A 245 21.70 22.10 35.98
#